data_75eed2c64837d2fddcb714261099d1ff
#
_entry.id   75eed2c64837d2fddcb714261099d1ff
#
_cell.length_a   1.000
_cell.length_b   1.000
_cell.length_c   1.000
_cell.angle_alpha   90.00
_cell.angle_beta   90.00
_cell.angle_gamma   90.00
#
_symmetry.space_group_name_H-M   'P 1'
#
loop_
_entity.id
_entity.type
_entity.pdbx_description
1 polymer ?
#
loop_
_entity_poly.entity_id
_entity_poly.type
_entity_poly.pdbx_seq_one_letter_code
_entity_poly.pdbx_strand_id
1 'polypeptide(L)'
;VNINSTSYARDYFGFVEPREGSGSGSILDQSGNILTNYHVVERAQKLTVSFGGQKTYAATVVGGDPDTDLAVIRLVERPRESLTVIPLGDSDKLAVGQKVLAIGNPFGYDRTLTTGVISGLQRPIRARNNRQIEGAIQTDASINPGNSGGPLLDSHGRMIGINSQILSPSGGSVGVGFAVPVNIAKRIVPQLISSGQVIRPKLGISTRNVEALRNQVELPVATGVLIWQVAQGGAAANAGLRGLTQTENGEVELGDIIVAIEGEKINNSDDLFRVLDKRQVGQTVRVEVVRNGRRTTVPVVLTRGPEPRRGVLRP
;
A
#
# COMPACT_ATOMS: atom_id res chain seq x y z
N VAL A 1 10.58 0.18 -17.82
CA VAL A 1 9.65 -0.40 -18.79
C VAL A 1 8.31 0.33 -18.72
N ASN A 2 7.55 0.30 -19.83
CA ASN A 2 6.17 0.76 -19.89
C ASN A 2 5.22 -0.42 -19.68
N ILE A 3 4.15 -0.19 -18.91
CA ILE A 3 3.13 -1.19 -18.57
C ILE A 3 1.78 -0.67 -19.05
N ASN A 4 1.10 -1.43 -19.89
CA ASN A 4 -0.27 -1.17 -20.28
C ASN A 4 -1.18 -2.23 -19.66
N SER A 5 -2.24 -1.79 -19.01
CA SER A 5 -3.24 -2.64 -18.37
C SER A 5 -4.60 -2.44 -19.02
N THR A 6 -5.32 -3.53 -19.28
CA THR A 6 -6.69 -3.50 -19.74
C THR A 6 -7.57 -4.17 -18.69
N SER A 7 -8.56 -3.47 -18.21
CA SER A 7 -9.63 -3.98 -17.37
C SER A 7 -10.96 -3.82 -18.09
N TYR A 8 -11.97 -4.58 -17.69
CA TYR A 8 -13.31 -4.47 -18.29
C TYR A 8 -14.30 -4.07 -17.20
N ALA A 9 -15.08 -3.04 -17.47
CA ALA A 9 -16.14 -2.58 -16.60
C ALA A 9 -17.49 -2.73 -17.33
N ARG A 10 -18.56 -3.04 -16.57
CA ARG A 10 -19.92 -2.98 -17.13
C ARG A 10 -20.43 -1.56 -16.96
N ASP A 11 -20.99 -0.99 -18.01
CA ASP A 11 -21.71 0.26 -17.96
C ASP A 11 -23.08 0.10 -17.27
N TYR A 12 -23.82 1.21 -17.16
CA TYR A 12 -25.17 1.22 -16.58
C TYR A 12 -26.15 0.31 -17.34
N PHE A 13 -25.94 0.06 -18.62
CA PHE A 13 -26.78 -0.79 -19.47
C PHE A 13 -26.28 -2.25 -19.52
N GLY A 14 -25.20 -2.58 -18.80
CA GLY A 14 -24.63 -3.93 -18.75
C GLY A 14 -23.65 -4.26 -19.88
N PHE A 15 -23.34 -3.32 -20.78
CA PHE A 15 -22.30 -3.50 -21.80
C PHE A 15 -20.91 -3.51 -21.16
N VAL A 16 -20.05 -4.38 -21.67
CA VAL A 16 -18.68 -4.51 -21.20
C VAL A 16 -17.78 -3.59 -22.00
N GLU A 17 -17.23 -2.57 -21.36
CA GLU A 17 -16.29 -1.64 -21.97
C GLU A 17 -14.86 -1.88 -21.46
N PRO A 18 -13.86 -1.90 -22.37
CA PRO A 18 -12.47 -1.94 -21.98
C PRO A 18 -12.05 -0.59 -21.37
N ARG A 19 -11.36 -0.64 -20.26
CA ARG A 19 -10.68 0.51 -19.64
C ARG A 19 -9.20 0.28 -19.71
N GLU A 20 -8.50 1.16 -20.39
CA GLU A 20 -7.06 1.14 -20.52
C GLU A 20 -6.41 1.97 -19.41
N GLY A 21 -5.34 1.43 -18.85
CA GLY A 21 -4.46 2.10 -17.91
C GLY A 21 -3.02 1.97 -18.37
N SER A 22 -2.19 2.94 -17.99
CA SER A 22 -0.78 2.91 -18.28
C SER A 22 0.03 3.27 -17.05
N GLY A 23 1.24 2.75 -16.97
CA GLY A 23 2.19 3.03 -15.91
C GLY A 23 3.59 2.59 -16.31
N SER A 24 4.49 2.67 -15.38
CA SER A 24 5.88 2.32 -15.55
C SER A 24 6.29 1.19 -14.59
N GLY A 25 7.44 0.59 -14.83
CA GLY A 25 7.99 -0.43 -13.95
C GLY A 25 9.50 -0.53 -14.05
N SER A 26 10.08 -1.23 -13.08
CA SER A 26 11.51 -1.46 -12.96
C SER A 26 11.82 -2.96 -12.95
N ILE A 27 12.73 -3.42 -13.81
CA ILE A 27 13.13 -4.82 -13.87
C ILE A 27 13.97 -5.14 -12.64
N LEU A 28 13.55 -6.16 -11.90
CA LEU A 28 14.20 -6.58 -10.66
C LEU A 28 15.24 -7.68 -10.85
N ASP A 29 15.04 -8.55 -11.83
CA ASP A 29 15.90 -9.71 -12.06
C ASP A 29 15.83 -10.23 -13.49
N GLN A 30 16.73 -11.17 -13.80
CA GLN A 30 16.78 -11.85 -15.10
C GLN A 30 15.62 -12.84 -15.32
N SER A 31 14.82 -13.13 -14.30
CA SER A 31 13.60 -13.95 -14.42
C SER A 31 12.42 -13.16 -15.00
N GLY A 32 12.60 -11.86 -15.23
CA GLY A 32 11.58 -10.98 -15.79
C GLY A 32 10.56 -10.49 -14.77
N ASN A 33 10.92 -10.51 -13.48
CA ASN A 33 10.13 -9.83 -12.45
C ASN A 33 10.28 -8.31 -12.58
N ILE A 34 9.17 -7.61 -12.53
CA ILE A 34 9.09 -6.16 -12.70
C ILE A 34 8.33 -5.59 -11.51
N LEU A 35 8.92 -4.62 -10.82
CA LEU A 35 8.28 -3.85 -9.76
C LEU A 35 7.50 -2.69 -10.36
N THR A 36 6.29 -2.48 -9.88
CA THR A 36 5.42 -1.37 -10.27
C THR A 36 4.50 -0.98 -9.11
N ASN A 37 3.61 -0.02 -9.30
CA ASN A 37 2.55 0.26 -8.33
C ASN A 37 1.39 -0.74 -8.45
N TYR A 38 0.73 -1.02 -7.32
CA TYR A 38 -0.44 -1.89 -7.28
C TYR A 38 -1.59 -1.33 -8.11
N HIS A 39 -1.84 -0.04 -8.03
CA HIS A 39 -2.92 0.61 -8.77
C HIS A 39 -2.74 0.57 -10.30
N VAL A 40 -1.53 0.35 -10.82
CA VAL A 40 -1.29 0.18 -12.27
C VAL A 40 -1.83 -1.16 -12.77
N VAL A 41 -1.81 -2.17 -11.90
CA VAL A 41 -2.19 -3.55 -12.24
C VAL A 41 -3.47 -4.03 -11.55
N GLU A 42 -4.05 -3.20 -10.70
CA GLU A 42 -5.30 -3.50 -10.00
C GLU A 42 -6.41 -3.79 -11.01
N ARG A 43 -7.08 -4.95 -10.86
CA ARG A 43 -8.17 -5.40 -11.75
C ARG A 43 -7.78 -5.60 -13.21
N ALA A 44 -6.49 -5.55 -13.56
CA ALA A 44 -6.05 -5.81 -14.92
C ALA A 44 -6.34 -7.27 -15.32
N GLN A 45 -7.05 -7.46 -16.43
CA GLN A 45 -7.27 -8.78 -17.03
C GLN A 45 -6.25 -9.07 -18.12
N LYS A 46 -5.67 -8.02 -18.70
CA LYS A 46 -4.55 -8.12 -19.65
C LYS A 46 -3.47 -7.13 -19.28
N LEU A 47 -2.24 -7.61 -19.24
CA LEU A 47 -1.05 -6.78 -19.01
C LEU A 47 -0.07 -6.98 -20.16
N THR A 48 0.45 -5.88 -20.67
CA THR A 48 1.53 -5.87 -21.66
C THR A 48 2.64 -4.93 -21.21
N VAL A 49 3.87 -5.32 -21.52
CA VAL A 49 5.09 -4.58 -21.17
C VAL A 49 5.87 -4.28 -22.44
N SER A 50 6.35 -3.03 -22.58
CA SER A 50 7.30 -2.65 -23.63
C SER A 50 8.59 -2.10 -23.04
N PHE A 51 9.69 -2.31 -23.77
CA PHE A 51 11.04 -1.88 -23.39
C PHE A 51 11.49 -0.62 -24.16
N GLY A 52 10.53 0.17 -24.65
CA GLY A 52 10.79 1.38 -25.44
C GLY A 52 10.99 1.06 -26.94
N GLY A 53 10.07 0.34 -27.50
CA GLY A 53 9.95 0.00 -28.92
C GLY A 53 8.56 -0.51 -29.21
N GLN A 54 8.27 -0.88 -30.46
CA GLN A 54 6.96 -1.38 -30.88
C GLN A 54 6.63 -2.78 -30.30
N LYS A 55 7.66 -3.54 -29.87
CA LYS A 55 7.47 -4.89 -29.37
C LYS A 55 6.93 -4.87 -27.95
N THR A 56 5.82 -5.57 -27.76
CA THR A 56 5.18 -5.76 -26.46
C THR A 56 5.25 -7.22 -26.02
N TYR A 57 5.34 -7.45 -24.72
CA TYR A 57 5.41 -8.76 -24.09
C TYR A 57 4.22 -8.90 -23.13
N ALA A 58 3.58 -10.05 -23.15
CA ALA A 58 2.53 -10.36 -22.17
C ALA A 58 3.16 -10.51 -20.79
N ALA A 59 2.43 -10.07 -19.76
CA ALA A 59 2.83 -10.20 -18.37
C ALA A 59 1.67 -10.66 -17.50
N THR A 60 1.99 -11.24 -16.35
CA THR A 60 1.02 -11.66 -15.33
C THR A 60 1.37 -11.05 -13.98
N VAL A 61 0.36 -10.82 -13.15
CA VAL A 61 0.56 -10.37 -11.76
C VAL A 61 1.09 -11.56 -10.94
N VAL A 62 2.27 -11.38 -10.32
CA VAL A 62 2.86 -12.34 -9.38
C VAL A 62 2.32 -12.12 -7.98
N GLY A 63 2.22 -10.85 -7.58
CA GLY A 63 1.67 -10.48 -6.29
C GLY A 63 1.50 -8.98 -6.18
N GLY A 64 0.65 -8.55 -5.24
CA GLY A 64 0.38 -7.15 -5.00
C GLY A 64 0.02 -6.84 -3.57
N ASP A 65 0.33 -5.62 -3.17
CA ASP A 65 0.08 -5.10 -1.84
C ASP A 65 -0.62 -3.73 -1.93
N PRO A 66 -1.95 -3.70 -1.74
CA PRO A 66 -2.70 -2.45 -1.79
C PRO A 66 -2.33 -1.48 -0.65
N ASP A 67 -1.73 -1.97 0.45
CA ASP A 67 -1.38 -1.15 1.60
C ASP A 67 -0.13 -0.30 1.37
N THR A 68 0.81 -0.76 0.54
CA THR A 68 2.00 0.00 0.14
C THR A 68 1.93 0.51 -1.29
N ASP A 69 0.85 0.19 -2.00
CA ASP A 69 0.67 0.48 -3.43
C ASP A 69 1.80 -0.09 -4.31
N LEU A 70 2.34 -1.28 -3.96
CA LEU A 70 3.37 -1.95 -4.74
C LEU A 70 2.89 -3.30 -5.28
N ALA A 71 3.36 -3.66 -6.47
CA ALA A 71 3.08 -4.94 -7.09
C ALA A 71 4.30 -5.48 -7.85
N VAL A 72 4.35 -6.80 -8.01
CA VAL A 72 5.29 -7.48 -8.88
C VAL A 72 4.51 -8.16 -10.00
N ILE A 73 4.91 -7.88 -11.23
CA ILE A 73 4.45 -8.60 -12.42
C ILE A 73 5.62 -9.39 -13.00
N ARG A 74 5.32 -10.40 -13.82
CA ARG A 74 6.33 -11.22 -14.50
C ARG A 74 5.99 -11.35 -15.97
N LEU A 75 7.01 -11.22 -16.81
CA LEU A 75 6.91 -11.53 -18.24
C LEU A 75 6.55 -13.00 -18.45
N VAL A 76 5.56 -13.26 -19.30
CA VAL A 76 5.19 -14.64 -19.71
C VAL A 76 6.30 -15.22 -20.56
N GLU A 77 6.80 -14.44 -21.52
CA GLU A 77 7.94 -14.79 -22.34
C GLU A 77 9.04 -13.74 -22.18
N ARG A 78 10.25 -14.19 -21.93
CA ARG A 78 11.39 -13.28 -21.78
C ARG A 78 11.94 -12.88 -23.15
N PRO A 79 12.41 -11.63 -23.32
CA PRO A 79 13.21 -11.25 -24.45
C PRO A 79 14.43 -12.19 -24.60
N ARG A 80 14.90 -12.38 -25.82
CA ARG A 80 16.15 -13.12 -26.06
C ARG A 80 17.39 -12.38 -25.55
N GLU A 81 17.27 -11.06 -25.47
CA GLU A 81 18.30 -10.16 -24.96
C GLU A 81 18.30 -10.16 -23.42
N SER A 82 19.48 -9.91 -22.85
CA SER A 82 19.62 -9.78 -21.40
C SER A 82 18.84 -8.58 -20.89
N LEU A 83 18.09 -8.76 -19.80
CA LEU A 83 17.34 -7.69 -19.17
C LEU A 83 18.28 -6.78 -18.36
N THR A 84 18.14 -5.46 -18.51
CA THR A 84 18.86 -4.50 -17.68
C THR A 84 18.17 -4.38 -16.32
N VAL A 85 18.78 -5.00 -15.31
CA VAL A 85 18.29 -4.96 -13.92
C VAL A 85 18.72 -3.65 -13.27
N ILE A 86 17.78 -3.01 -12.55
CA ILE A 86 18.07 -1.76 -11.88
C ILE A 86 18.73 -2.00 -10.52
N PRO A 87 19.85 -1.35 -10.19
CA PRO A 87 20.46 -1.47 -8.87
C PRO A 87 19.60 -0.76 -7.80
N LEU A 88 19.40 -1.40 -6.65
CA LEU A 88 18.66 -0.85 -5.53
C LEU A 88 19.57 -0.04 -4.62
N GLY A 89 19.20 1.20 -4.34
CA GLY A 89 19.83 2.09 -3.37
C GLY A 89 19.35 1.83 -1.94
N ASP A 90 19.51 2.81 -1.05
CA ASP A 90 19.11 2.76 0.35
C ASP A 90 18.32 4.02 0.71
N SER A 91 17.01 3.87 0.93
CA SER A 91 16.13 5.01 1.21
C SER A 91 16.24 5.55 2.64
N ASP A 92 16.92 4.83 3.55
CA ASP A 92 17.12 5.33 4.93
C ASP A 92 18.32 6.29 5.04
N LYS A 93 19.15 6.38 3.98
CA LYS A 93 20.35 7.25 3.92
C LYS A 93 20.19 8.48 3.06
N LEU A 94 18.95 8.85 2.77
CA LEU A 94 18.65 10.01 1.91
C LEU A 94 18.73 11.32 2.68
N ALA A 95 19.07 12.38 1.96
CA ALA A 95 19.08 13.76 2.48
C ALA A 95 18.24 14.69 1.60
N VAL A 96 17.57 15.66 2.23
CA VAL A 96 16.87 16.75 1.52
C VAL A 96 17.91 17.55 0.73
N GLY A 97 17.56 17.95 -0.49
CA GLY A 97 18.45 18.60 -1.45
C GLY A 97 19.26 17.64 -2.32
N GLN A 98 19.24 16.32 -2.05
CA GLN A 98 19.90 15.32 -2.89
C GLN A 98 19.25 15.27 -4.27
N LYS A 99 20.07 15.30 -5.34
CA LYS A 99 19.62 15.21 -6.73
C LYS A 99 18.98 13.86 -7.02
N VAL A 100 17.86 13.89 -7.75
CA VAL A 100 17.14 12.69 -8.18
C VAL A 100 16.75 12.74 -9.65
N LEU A 101 16.52 11.57 -10.22
CA LEU A 101 16.07 11.34 -11.57
C LEU A 101 14.81 10.46 -11.51
N ALA A 102 13.70 10.90 -12.09
CA ALA A 102 12.51 10.10 -12.23
C ALA A 102 12.36 9.64 -13.68
N ILE A 103 12.16 8.34 -13.87
CA ILE A 103 11.95 7.75 -15.20
C ILE A 103 10.54 7.18 -15.27
N GLY A 104 9.89 7.39 -16.41
CA GLY A 104 8.56 6.85 -16.66
C GLY A 104 8.13 7.04 -18.10
N ASN A 105 6.85 6.75 -18.35
CA ASN A 105 6.22 6.92 -19.65
C ASN A 105 4.94 7.77 -19.54
N PRO A 106 5.05 9.06 -19.18
CA PRO A 106 3.89 9.92 -19.08
C PRO A 106 3.26 10.12 -20.47
N PHE A 107 1.94 10.05 -20.54
CA PHE A 107 1.17 10.30 -21.76
C PHE A 107 1.48 9.38 -22.96
N GLY A 108 2.15 8.23 -22.74
CA GLY A 108 2.53 7.31 -23.80
C GLY A 108 3.78 7.74 -24.60
N TYR A 109 4.47 8.82 -24.19
CA TYR A 109 5.76 9.20 -24.76
C TYR A 109 6.86 8.35 -24.11
N ASP A 110 7.44 7.45 -24.88
CA ASP A 110 8.46 6.52 -24.42
C ASP A 110 9.66 7.23 -23.77
N ARG A 111 10.08 6.71 -22.59
CA ARG A 111 11.34 7.05 -21.93
C ARG A 111 11.49 8.50 -21.50
N THR A 112 10.48 9.05 -20.83
CA THR A 112 10.63 10.39 -20.24
C THR A 112 11.50 10.33 -19.00
N LEU A 113 12.51 11.20 -18.95
CA LEU A 113 13.36 11.45 -17.80
C LEU A 113 13.07 12.84 -17.26
N THR A 114 12.78 12.96 -15.98
CA THR A 114 12.70 14.24 -15.28
C THR A 114 13.72 14.30 -14.16
N THR A 115 14.20 15.50 -13.84
CA THR A 115 15.19 15.72 -12.78
C THR A 115 14.64 16.65 -11.73
N GLY A 116 15.11 16.49 -10.51
CA GLY A 116 14.77 17.34 -9.38
C GLY A 116 15.64 17.00 -8.18
N VAL A 117 15.16 17.37 -7.01
CA VAL A 117 15.78 17.06 -5.72
C VAL A 117 14.80 16.38 -4.78
N ILE A 118 15.31 15.78 -3.72
CA ILE A 118 14.50 15.39 -2.57
C ILE A 118 14.07 16.66 -1.85
N SER A 119 12.77 16.97 -1.91
CA SER A 119 12.18 18.15 -1.28
C SER A 119 11.80 17.91 0.19
N GLY A 120 11.59 16.63 0.55
CA GLY A 120 11.23 16.22 1.90
C GLY A 120 11.31 14.73 2.09
N LEU A 121 11.45 14.31 3.32
CA LEU A 121 11.52 12.90 3.74
C LEU A 121 10.47 12.63 4.82
N GLN A 122 10.21 11.34 5.07
CA GLN A 122 9.28 10.87 6.10
C GLN A 122 7.87 11.47 5.95
N ARG A 123 7.41 11.67 4.70
CA ARG A 123 6.07 12.18 4.45
C ARG A 123 5.04 11.05 4.53
N PRO A 124 3.95 11.22 5.29
CA PRO A 124 2.84 10.29 5.21
C PRO A 124 2.05 10.54 3.92
N ILE A 125 1.84 9.50 3.12
CA ILE A 125 0.95 9.54 1.96
C ILE A 125 -0.10 8.45 2.09
N ARG A 126 -1.15 8.51 1.28
CA ARG A 126 -2.24 7.53 1.34
C ARG A 126 -2.28 6.66 0.08
N ALA A 127 -2.29 5.36 0.28
CA ALA A 127 -2.64 4.40 -0.77
C ALA A 127 -4.11 4.56 -1.18
N ARG A 128 -4.51 3.99 -2.31
CA ARG A 128 -5.91 4.08 -2.79
C ARG A 128 -6.95 3.47 -1.85
N ASN A 129 -6.56 2.49 -1.04
CA ASN A 129 -7.39 1.91 0.01
C ASN A 129 -7.43 2.74 1.30
N ASN A 130 -6.92 3.98 1.26
CA ASN A 130 -6.80 4.93 2.37
C ASN A 130 -5.81 4.51 3.47
N ARG A 131 -5.03 3.45 3.28
CA ARG A 131 -3.95 3.06 4.17
C ARG A 131 -2.81 4.07 4.10
N GLN A 132 -2.27 4.48 5.23
CA GLN A 132 -1.09 5.35 5.27
C GLN A 132 0.17 4.58 4.91
N ILE A 133 0.93 5.13 3.96
CA ILE A 133 2.29 4.69 3.60
C ILE A 133 3.24 5.65 4.28
N GLU A 134 4.05 5.11 5.19
CA GLU A 134 5.02 5.87 5.95
C GLU A 134 6.30 6.14 5.17
N GLY A 135 6.95 7.25 5.49
CA GLY A 135 8.30 7.52 5.05
C GLY A 135 8.44 7.92 3.59
N ALA A 136 7.35 8.29 2.89
CA ALA A 136 7.42 8.66 1.48
C ALA A 136 8.44 9.76 1.22
N ILE A 137 9.10 9.66 0.07
CA ILE A 137 10.07 10.62 -0.45
C ILE A 137 9.29 11.66 -1.25
N GLN A 138 9.39 12.93 -0.86
CA GLN A 138 8.87 14.06 -1.61
C GLN A 138 9.94 14.58 -2.58
N THR A 139 9.55 14.86 -3.83
CA THR A 139 10.46 15.43 -4.86
C THR A 139 9.74 16.48 -5.68
N ASP A 140 10.50 17.41 -6.24
CA ASP A 140 10.06 18.37 -7.25
C ASP A 140 10.32 17.90 -8.68
N ALA A 141 10.99 16.76 -8.87
CA ALA A 141 11.05 16.10 -10.18
C ALA A 141 9.62 15.89 -10.69
N SER A 142 9.36 16.24 -11.94
CA SER A 142 8.01 16.19 -12.51
C SER A 142 7.50 14.75 -12.57
N ILE A 143 6.58 14.41 -11.67
CA ILE A 143 5.81 13.17 -11.69
C ILE A 143 4.44 13.47 -12.31
N ASN A 144 4.06 12.69 -13.33
CA ASN A 144 2.79 12.81 -14.03
C ASN A 144 2.15 11.42 -14.20
N PRO A 145 0.85 11.32 -14.53
CA PRO A 145 0.22 10.06 -14.89
C PRO A 145 1.04 9.32 -15.97
N GLY A 146 1.38 8.05 -15.71
CA GLY A 146 2.27 7.23 -16.53
C GLY A 146 3.68 7.05 -15.92
N ASN A 147 4.16 7.96 -15.06
CA ASN A 147 5.40 7.74 -14.29
C ASN A 147 5.20 6.79 -13.10
N SER A 148 3.96 6.60 -12.65
CA SER A 148 3.62 5.68 -11.54
C SER A 148 4.18 4.29 -11.76
N GLY A 149 4.87 3.74 -10.76
CA GLY A 149 5.56 2.46 -10.81
C GLY A 149 6.98 2.51 -11.39
N GLY A 150 7.35 3.62 -12.03
CA GLY A 150 8.71 3.85 -12.50
C GLY A 150 9.67 4.19 -11.37
N PRO A 151 11.00 4.12 -11.60
CA PRO A 151 11.99 4.37 -10.58
C PRO A 151 12.20 5.86 -10.33
N LEU A 152 12.40 6.19 -9.04
CA LEU A 152 13.12 7.39 -8.61
C LEU A 152 14.56 6.96 -8.30
N LEU A 153 15.53 7.57 -8.99
CA LEU A 153 16.94 7.20 -8.91
C LEU A 153 17.74 8.29 -8.19
N ASP A 154 18.84 7.87 -7.58
CA ASP A 154 19.88 8.80 -7.13
C ASP A 154 20.82 9.18 -8.32
N SER A 155 21.81 10.05 -8.06
CA SER A 155 22.78 10.49 -9.05
C SER A 155 23.74 9.38 -9.54
N HIS A 156 23.73 8.21 -8.91
CA HIS A 156 24.49 7.01 -9.30
C HIS A 156 23.63 5.99 -10.08
N GLY A 157 22.40 6.35 -10.41
CA GLY A 157 21.47 5.46 -11.11
C GLY A 157 20.89 4.35 -10.24
N ARG A 158 20.99 4.41 -8.91
CA ARG A 158 20.39 3.43 -8.01
C ARG A 158 18.97 3.83 -7.66
N MET A 159 18.04 2.89 -7.70
CA MET A 159 16.65 3.14 -7.33
C MET A 159 16.54 3.38 -5.82
N ILE A 160 16.07 4.55 -5.43
CA ILE A 160 15.84 4.98 -4.05
C ILE A 160 14.36 5.03 -3.71
N GLY A 161 13.49 5.05 -4.72
CA GLY A 161 12.03 5.04 -4.54
C GLY A 161 11.29 4.60 -5.80
N ILE A 162 10.00 4.38 -5.65
CA ILE A 162 9.06 4.04 -6.72
C ILE A 162 8.07 5.21 -6.84
N ASN A 163 8.04 5.89 -7.98
CA ASN A 163 7.13 7.01 -8.24
C ASN A 163 5.69 6.52 -8.07
N SER A 164 4.87 7.21 -7.28
CA SER A 164 3.53 6.75 -6.95
C SER A 164 2.47 7.78 -7.30
N GLN A 165 2.48 8.94 -6.67
CA GLN A 165 1.40 9.91 -6.80
C GLN A 165 1.90 11.35 -6.76
N ILE A 166 1.04 12.26 -7.17
CA ILE A 166 1.20 13.70 -7.06
C ILE A 166 0.14 14.29 -6.14
N LEU A 167 0.47 15.37 -5.46
CA LEU A 167 -0.51 16.22 -4.80
C LEU A 167 -0.86 17.36 -5.78
N SER A 168 -1.93 17.20 -6.55
CA SER A 168 -2.28 18.16 -7.59
C SER A 168 -3.79 18.29 -7.75
N PRO A 169 -4.35 19.50 -7.68
CA PRO A 169 -5.77 19.74 -7.97
C PRO A 169 -6.12 19.54 -9.45
N SER A 170 -5.15 19.72 -10.35
CA SER A 170 -5.35 19.67 -11.80
C SER A 170 -4.96 18.32 -12.44
N GLY A 171 -4.41 17.38 -11.66
CA GLY A 171 -3.94 16.07 -12.14
C GLY A 171 -2.57 16.09 -12.83
N GLY A 172 -1.94 17.25 -13.03
CA GLY A 172 -0.56 17.40 -13.52
C GLY A 172 0.42 17.78 -12.42
N SER A 173 1.73 17.64 -12.67
CA SER A 173 2.77 18.00 -11.72
C SER A 173 2.75 19.50 -11.39
N VAL A 174 2.72 19.82 -10.11
CA VAL A 174 2.86 21.19 -9.58
C VAL A 174 4.13 21.34 -8.73
N GLY A 175 5.14 20.48 -8.96
CA GLY A 175 6.38 20.46 -8.19
C GLY A 175 6.28 19.71 -6.85
N VAL A 176 5.22 18.92 -6.64
CA VAL A 176 5.03 18.09 -5.44
C VAL A 176 4.67 16.67 -5.87
N GLY A 177 5.69 15.83 -5.97
CA GLY A 177 5.58 14.41 -6.27
C GLY A 177 6.02 13.56 -5.08
N PHE A 178 5.53 12.33 -5.01
CA PHE A 178 5.87 11.37 -3.96
C PHE A 178 6.29 10.03 -4.54
N ALA A 179 7.27 9.42 -3.89
CA ALA A 179 7.71 8.06 -4.20
C ALA A 179 7.68 7.18 -2.94
N VAL A 180 7.29 5.93 -3.12
CA VAL A 180 7.39 4.90 -2.08
C VAL A 180 8.85 4.54 -1.88
N PRO A 181 9.40 4.54 -0.65
CA PRO A 181 10.79 4.24 -0.37
C PRO A 181 11.21 2.84 -0.85
N VAL A 182 12.40 2.72 -1.45
CA VAL A 182 12.90 1.43 -1.95
C VAL A 182 13.07 0.38 -0.84
N ASN A 183 13.36 0.79 0.40
CA ASN A 183 13.50 -0.15 1.53
C ASN A 183 12.16 -0.82 1.89
N ILE A 184 11.02 -0.17 1.61
CA ILE A 184 9.70 -0.84 1.69
C ILE A 184 9.65 -1.94 0.63
N ALA A 185 10.00 -1.65 -0.63
CA ALA A 185 10.01 -2.64 -1.69
C ALA A 185 10.95 -3.81 -1.37
N LYS A 186 12.18 -3.54 -0.88
CA LYS A 186 13.13 -4.61 -0.46
C LYS A 186 12.53 -5.56 0.57
N ARG A 187 11.70 -5.07 1.47
CA ARG A 187 11.05 -5.87 2.53
C ARG A 187 9.90 -6.72 2.02
N ILE A 188 9.09 -6.19 1.08
CA ILE A 188 7.85 -6.86 0.67
C ILE A 188 7.97 -7.65 -0.64
N VAL A 189 8.81 -7.25 -1.58
CA VAL A 189 8.98 -7.92 -2.88
C VAL A 189 9.25 -9.42 -2.75
N PRO A 190 10.13 -9.89 -1.84
CA PRO A 190 10.34 -11.32 -1.65
C PRO A 190 9.05 -12.07 -1.28
N GLN A 191 8.18 -11.46 -0.46
CA GLN A 191 6.91 -12.05 -0.09
C GLN A 191 5.93 -12.04 -1.26
N LEU A 192 5.87 -10.96 -2.06
CA LEU A 192 5.03 -10.89 -3.26
C LEU A 192 5.43 -11.96 -4.26
N ILE A 193 6.73 -12.21 -4.45
CA ILE A 193 7.23 -13.25 -5.37
C ILE A 193 6.92 -14.66 -4.86
N SER A 194 7.07 -14.91 -3.56
CA SER A 194 6.92 -16.26 -2.99
C SER A 194 5.50 -16.66 -2.66
N SER A 195 4.65 -15.71 -2.22
CA SER A 195 3.30 -15.99 -1.72
C SER A 195 2.19 -15.17 -2.39
N GLY A 196 2.54 -14.26 -3.29
CA GLY A 196 1.58 -13.38 -3.98
C GLY A 196 1.02 -12.24 -3.14
N GLN A 197 1.33 -12.19 -1.86
CA GLN A 197 0.80 -11.20 -0.92
C GLN A 197 1.74 -10.93 0.24
N VAL A 198 1.57 -9.79 0.90
CA VAL A 198 2.27 -9.46 2.15
C VAL A 198 1.47 -9.98 3.34
N ILE A 199 2.13 -10.76 4.18
CA ILE A 199 1.53 -11.31 5.39
C ILE A 199 1.71 -10.32 6.53
N ARG A 200 0.60 -9.73 6.99
CA ARG A 200 0.59 -8.80 8.12
C ARG A 200 -0.13 -9.39 9.33
N PRO A 201 0.39 -9.16 10.53
CA PRO A 201 -0.31 -9.52 11.75
C PRO A 201 -1.56 -8.64 11.93
N LYS A 202 -2.67 -9.24 12.32
CA LYS A 202 -3.97 -8.58 12.49
C LYS A 202 -4.60 -8.94 13.82
N LEU A 203 -5.39 -8.00 14.36
CA LEU A 203 -6.28 -8.25 15.49
C LEU A 203 -7.60 -8.91 15.07
N GLY A 204 -8.00 -8.75 13.78
CA GLY A 204 -9.30 -9.23 13.31
C GLY A 204 -10.47 -8.36 13.79
N ILE A 205 -10.33 -7.06 13.65
CA ILE A 205 -11.34 -6.06 14.07
C ILE A 205 -11.64 -5.08 12.93
N SER A 206 -12.86 -4.53 12.93
CA SER A 206 -13.15 -3.28 12.25
C SER A 206 -13.20 -2.15 13.27
N THR A 207 -12.79 -0.95 12.87
CA THR A 207 -12.54 0.13 13.81
C THR A 207 -13.09 1.46 13.35
N ARG A 208 -13.28 2.40 14.33
CA ARG A 208 -13.54 3.82 14.10
C ARG A 208 -12.60 4.65 14.97
N ASN A 209 -12.08 5.74 14.43
CA ASN A 209 -11.29 6.68 15.22
C ASN A 209 -12.22 7.41 16.21
N VAL A 210 -11.80 7.49 17.46
CA VAL A 210 -12.53 8.19 18.53
C VAL A 210 -12.79 9.65 18.15
N GLU A 211 -11.81 10.31 17.57
CA GLU A 211 -11.90 11.70 17.13
C GLU A 211 -13.08 11.95 16.14
N ALA A 212 -13.30 11.01 15.21
CA ALA A 212 -14.37 11.11 14.23
C ALA A 212 -15.78 10.96 14.82
N LEU A 213 -15.90 10.41 16.03
CA LEU A 213 -17.17 10.16 16.72
C LEU A 213 -17.50 11.20 17.78
N ARG A 214 -16.58 12.10 18.14
CA ARG A 214 -16.71 13.06 19.24
C ARG A 214 -17.94 13.94 19.19
N ASN A 215 -18.38 14.30 17.98
CA ASN A 215 -19.57 15.15 17.81
C ASN A 215 -20.89 14.37 17.83
N GLN A 216 -20.81 13.02 17.91
CA GLN A 216 -21.98 12.14 17.83
C GLN A 216 -22.25 11.41 19.15
N VAL A 217 -21.19 11.06 19.88
CA VAL A 217 -21.27 10.26 21.11
C VAL A 217 -20.23 10.75 22.12
N GLU A 218 -20.63 10.82 23.38
CA GLU A 218 -19.69 11.07 24.48
C GLU A 218 -18.82 9.82 24.72
N LEU A 219 -17.50 9.97 24.60
CA LEU A 219 -16.55 8.88 24.73
C LEU A 219 -15.60 9.13 25.92
N PRO A 220 -15.18 8.07 26.65
CA PRO A 220 -14.39 8.20 27.88
C PRO A 220 -12.94 8.66 27.65
N VAL A 221 -12.52 8.79 26.38
CA VAL A 221 -11.17 9.23 26.00
C VAL A 221 -11.21 10.16 24.80
N ALA A 222 -10.18 11.00 24.70
CA ALA A 222 -10.09 12.00 23.64
C ALA A 222 -9.55 11.44 22.33
N THR A 223 -8.71 10.40 22.36
CA THR A 223 -8.08 9.76 21.22
C THR A 223 -8.06 8.25 21.42
N GLY A 224 -7.92 7.51 20.35
CA GLY A 224 -7.92 6.06 20.35
C GLY A 224 -8.72 5.48 19.19
N VAL A 225 -8.85 4.17 19.20
CA VAL A 225 -9.55 3.42 18.17
C VAL A 225 -10.64 2.57 18.80
N LEU A 226 -11.90 2.92 18.56
CA LEU A 226 -13.07 2.15 18.99
C LEU A 226 -13.17 0.88 18.16
N ILE A 227 -13.27 -0.28 18.79
CA ILE A 227 -13.57 -1.54 18.14
C ILE A 227 -15.07 -1.53 17.77
N TRP A 228 -15.32 -1.46 16.45
CA TRP A 228 -16.69 -1.47 15.93
C TRP A 228 -17.25 -2.88 15.84
N GLN A 229 -16.42 -3.80 15.28
CA GLN A 229 -16.77 -5.22 15.16
C GLN A 229 -15.55 -6.08 15.43
N VAL A 230 -15.77 -7.28 15.92
CA VAL A 230 -14.75 -8.31 16.12
C VAL A 230 -15.07 -9.49 15.20
N ALA A 231 -14.08 -9.89 14.38
CA ALA A 231 -14.23 -11.04 13.50
C ALA A 231 -14.29 -12.33 14.34
N GLN A 232 -15.28 -13.17 14.10
CA GLN A 232 -15.42 -14.45 14.78
C GLN A 232 -14.17 -15.32 14.52
N GLY A 233 -13.61 -15.92 15.60
CA GLY A 233 -12.37 -16.69 15.53
C GLY A 233 -11.10 -15.88 15.26
N GLY A 234 -11.21 -14.56 15.19
CA GLY A 234 -10.05 -13.65 15.06
C GLY A 234 -9.28 -13.49 16.38
N ALA A 235 -8.07 -12.92 16.29
CA ALA A 235 -7.20 -12.69 17.45
C ALA A 235 -7.91 -11.95 18.60
N ALA A 236 -8.63 -10.87 18.27
CA ALA A 236 -9.38 -10.08 19.24
C ALA A 236 -10.50 -10.87 19.91
N ALA A 237 -11.27 -11.68 19.13
CA ALA A 237 -12.34 -12.54 19.67
C ALA A 237 -11.78 -13.56 20.66
N ASN A 238 -10.71 -14.24 20.28
CA ASN A 238 -10.06 -15.26 21.12
C ASN A 238 -9.47 -14.67 22.40
N ALA A 239 -9.10 -13.40 22.38
CA ALA A 239 -8.57 -12.69 23.55
C ALA A 239 -9.66 -12.00 24.39
N GLY A 240 -10.94 -12.04 23.99
CA GLY A 240 -12.04 -11.44 24.72
C GLY A 240 -12.12 -9.90 24.58
N LEU A 241 -11.57 -9.35 23.49
CA LEU A 241 -11.85 -7.96 23.12
C LEU A 241 -13.27 -7.84 22.58
N ARG A 242 -13.91 -6.69 22.86
CA ARG A 242 -15.33 -6.49 22.60
C ARG A 242 -15.55 -5.45 21.50
N GLY A 243 -16.42 -5.74 20.57
CA GLY A 243 -16.96 -4.79 19.61
C GLY A 243 -18.19 -4.07 20.18
N LEU A 244 -18.68 -3.09 19.43
CA LEU A 244 -19.95 -2.44 19.71
C LEU A 244 -21.07 -3.49 19.60
N THR A 245 -21.98 -3.50 20.61
CA THR A 245 -23.14 -4.38 20.64
C THR A 245 -24.41 -3.58 20.86
N GLN A 246 -25.53 -4.12 20.44
CA GLN A 246 -26.85 -3.57 20.75
C GLN A 246 -27.56 -4.56 21.66
N THR A 247 -28.06 -4.08 22.79
CA THR A 247 -28.83 -4.88 23.73
C THR A 247 -30.24 -5.17 23.19
N GLU A 248 -30.94 -6.12 23.75
CA GLU A 248 -32.33 -6.44 23.40
C GLU A 248 -33.28 -5.26 23.54
N ASN A 249 -32.97 -4.31 24.43
CA ASN A 249 -33.74 -3.08 24.66
C ASN A 249 -33.41 -1.96 23.66
N GLY A 250 -32.50 -2.21 22.69
CA GLY A 250 -32.07 -1.24 21.69
C GLY A 250 -30.98 -0.27 22.17
N GLU A 251 -30.47 -0.40 23.38
CA GLU A 251 -29.36 0.38 23.89
C GLU A 251 -28.05 -0.07 23.25
N VAL A 252 -27.16 0.89 22.93
CA VAL A 252 -25.85 0.62 22.33
C VAL A 252 -24.81 0.54 23.43
N GLU A 253 -24.21 -0.64 23.58
CA GLU A 253 -23.02 -0.81 24.41
C GLU A 253 -21.75 -0.55 23.58
N LEU A 254 -20.91 0.36 24.05
CA LEU A 254 -19.65 0.69 23.41
C LEU A 254 -18.69 -0.51 23.48
N GLY A 255 -18.03 -0.78 22.37
CA GLY A 255 -16.90 -1.70 22.32
C GLY A 255 -15.68 -1.13 23.07
N ASP A 256 -14.65 -1.96 23.16
CA ASP A 256 -13.37 -1.54 23.72
C ASP A 256 -12.73 -0.43 22.87
N ILE A 257 -12.10 0.55 23.52
CA ILE A 257 -11.31 1.57 22.84
C ILE A 257 -9.83 1.27 23.03
N ILE A 258 -9.12 0.93 21.97
CA ILE A 258 -7.68 0.69 22.00
C ILE A 258 -6.96 2.02 22.16
N VAL A 259 -6.12 2.14 23.19
CA VAL A 259 -5.36 3.35 23.52
C VAL A 259 -3.84 3.16 23.51
N ALA A 260 -3.35 1.91 23.62
CA ALA A 260 -1.94 1.58 23.45
C ALA A 260 -1.77 0.10 23.06
N ILE A 261 -0.63 -0.23 22.42
CA ILE A 261 -0.16 -1.60 22.18
C ILE A 261 1.32 -1.65 22.53
N GLU A 262 1.71 -2.58 23.42
CA GLU A 262 3.09 -2.70 23.93
C GLU A 262 3.65 -1.37 24.46
N GLY A 263 2.79 -0.53 25.08
CA GLY A 263 3.15 0.79 25.59
C GLY A 263 3.24 1.89 24.50
N GLU A 264 3.19 1.55 23.21
CA GLU A 264 3.10 2.54 22.13
C GLU A 264 1.66 3.09 22.05
N LYS A 265 1.51 4.41 22.20
CA LYS A 265 0.22 5.09 22.18
C LYS A 265 -0.47 4.95 20.84
N ILE A 266 -1.77 4.67 20.87
CA ILE A 266 -2.64 4.58 19.69
C ILE A 266 -3.65 5.73 19.73
N ASN A 267 -3.50 6.72 18.86
CA ASN A 267 -4.41 7.84 18.75
C ASN A 267 -5.50 7.62 17.68
N ASN A 268 -5.16 6.87 16.64
CA ASN A 268 -6.01 6.60 15.49
C ASN A 268 -5.66 5.26 14.82
N SER A 269 -6.38 4.91 13.76
CA SER A 269 -6.17 3.66 13.03
C SER A 269 -4.80 3.58 12.33
N ASP A 270 -4.20 4.71 11.92
CA ASP A 270 -2.87 4.69 11.30
C ASP A 270 -1.80 4.30 12.32
N ASP A 271 -1.86 4.82 13.56
CA ASP A 271 -1.00 4.38 14.66
C ASP A 271 -1.16 2.89 14.94
N LEU A 272 -2.41 2.40 14.99
CA LEU A 272 -2.70 0.98 15.19
C LEU A 272 -1.99 0.12 14.14
N PHE A 273 -2.13 0.47 12.89
CA PHE A 273 -1.51 -0.26 11.80
C PHE A 273 0.01 -0.18 11.84
N ARG A 274 0.58 1.01 12.07
CA ARG A 274 2.02 1.22 12.18
C ARG A 274 2.64 0.36 13.28
N VAL A 275 1.97 0.23 14.41
CA VAL A 275 2.44 -0.60 15.53
C VAL A 275 2.32 -2.09 15.20
N LEU A 276 1.22 -2.52 14.57
CA LEU A 276 1.04 -3.92 14.17
C LEU A 276 2.03 -4.35 13.07
N ASP A 277 2.34 -3.48 12.11
CA ASP A 277 3.27 -3.80 11.01
C ASP A 277 4.71 -4.06 11.47
N LYS A 278 5.06 -3.65 12.69
CA LYS A 278 6.34 -3.97 13.35
C LYS A 278 6.34 -5.33 14.04
N ARG A 279 5.22 -6.04 14.10
CA ARG A 279 5.03 -7.30 14.84
C ARG A 279 4.99 -8.49 13.87
N GLN A 280 4.90 -9.69 14.43
CA GLN A 280 4.84 -10.93 13.67
C GLN A 280 3.53 -11.69 13.95
N VAL A 281 3.08 -12.46 12.97
CA VAL A 281 1.98 -13.41 13.16
C VAL A 281 2.41 -14.46 14.20
N GLY A 282 1.51 -14.76 15.15
CA GLY A 282 1.79 -15.62 16.30
C GLY A 282 2.42 -14.91 17.49
N GLN A 283 2.86 -13.65 17.35
CA GLN A 283 3.36 -12.87 18.48
C GLN A 283 2.21 -12.48 19.40
N THR A 284 2.42 -12.65 20.72
CA THR A 284 1.52 -12.10 21.74
C THR A 284 1.88 -10.64 21.98
N VAL A 285 0.87 -9.76 21.93
CA VAL A 285 1.01 -8.33 22.25
C VAL A 285 0.04 -7.94 23.36
N ARG A 286 0.45 -6.98 24.19
CA ARG A 286 -0.40 -6.39 25.24
C ARG A 286 -1.16 -5.23 24.67
N VAL A 287 -2.48 -5.38 24.53
CA VAL A 287 -3.39 -4.35 24.04
C VAL A 287 -4.03 -3.64 25.23
N GLU A 288 -3.76 -2.36 25.40
CA GLU A 288 -4.42 -1.53 26.42
C GLU A 288 -5.69 -0.96 25.85
N VAL A 289 -6.80 -1.24 26.51
CA VAL A 289 -8.12 -0.77 26.14
C VAL A 289 -8.79 0.00 27.26
N VAL A 290 -9.70 0.90 26.90
CA VAL A 290 -10.69 1.46 27.83
C VAL A 290 -12.00 0.72 27.61
N ARG A 291 -12.45 0.03 28.67
CA ARG A 291 -13.68 -0.77 28.75
C ARG A 291 -14.52 -0.23 29.90
N ASN A 292 -15.74 0.21 29.62
CA ASN A 292 -16.65 0.79 30.64
C ASN A 292 -15.97 1.89 31.48
N GLY A 293 -15.23 2.79 30.84
CA GLY A 293 -14.51 3.89 31.49
C GLY A 293 -13.22 3.48 32.23
N ARG A 294 -12.85 2.19 32.30
CA ARG A 294 -11.67 1.70 33.01
C ARG A 294 -10.61 1.18 32.03
N ARG A 295 -9.35 1.46 32.30
CA ARG A 295 -8.23 0.89 31.54
C ARG A 295 -8.00 -0.58 31.91
N THR A 296 -7.83 -1.40 30.90
CA THR A 296 -7.56 -2.83 31.05
C THR A 296 -6.53 -3.26 29.99
N THR A 297 -5.61 -4.15 30.36
CA THR A 297 -4.64 -4.72 29.42
C THR A 297 -5.04 -6.15 29.09
N VAL A 298 -5.11 -6.45 27.80
CA VAL A 298 -5.50 -7.76 27.26
C VAL A 298 -4.36 -8.32 26.43
N PRO A 299 -3.83 -9.51 26.75
CA PRO A 299 -2.84 -10.19 25.91
C PRO A 299 -3.54 -10.77 24.67
N VAL A 300 -3.05 -10.46 23.47
CA VAL A 300 -3.63 -10.89 22.20
C VAL A 300 -2.58 -11.57 21.35
N VAL A 301 -2.83 -12.80 20.90
CA VAL A 301 -2.00 -13.50 19.92
C VAL A 301 -2.39 -13.05 18.53
N LEU A 302 -1.49 -12.37 17.82
CA LEU A 302 -1.76 -11.83 16.49
C LEU A 302 -1.91 -12.96 15.45
N THR A 303 -2.90 -12.82 14.56
CA THR A 303 -3.16 -13.79 13.49
C THR A 303 -3.00 -13.16 12.10
N ARG A 304 -2.98 -13.97 11.04
CA ARG A 304 -2.98 -13.48 9.65
C ARG A 304 -4.27 -12.73 9.26
N GLY A 305 -5.33 -12.90 10.05
CA GLY A 305 -6.68 -12.51 9.65
C GLY A 305 -7.26 -13.47 8.60
N PRO A 306 -8.55 -13.34 8.28
CA PRO A 306 -9.16 -14.13 7.23
C PRO A 306 -8.44 -13.86 5.90
N GLU A 307 -8.11 -14.92 5.15
CA GLU A 307 -7.59 -14.77 3.80
C GLU A 307 -8.61 -13.98 2.95
N PRO A 308 -8.15 -13.02 2.14
CA PRO A 308 -9.04 -12.42 1.16
C PRO A 308 -9.59 -13.59 0.31
N ARG A 309 -10.92 -13.68 0.22
CA ARG A 309 -11.54 -14.69 -0.67
C ARG A 309 -10.89 -14.49 -2.04
N ARG A 310 -10.08 -15.45 -2.46
CA ARG A 310 -9.54 -15.46 -3.82
C ARG A 310 -10.77 -15.39 -4.73
N GLY A 311 -10.96 -14.23 -5.34
CA GLY A 311 -11.86 -14.14 -6.49
C GLY A 311 -11.37 -15.19 -7.46
N VAL A 312 -12.18 -16.27 -7.57
CA VAL A 312 -11.90 -17.35 -8.51
C VAL A 312 -11.94 -16.70 -9.88
N LEU A 313 -10.78 -16.37 -10.44
CA LEU A 313 -10.62 -16.25 -11.87
C LEU A 313 -10.89 -17.67 -12.40
N ARG A 314 -12.16 -17.98 -12.71
CA ARG A 314 -12.48 -19.14 -13.53
C ARG A 314 -12.04 -18.84 -14.96
N PRO A 315 -11.45 -19.82 -15.63
CA PRO A 315 -10.92 -19.69 -16.98
C PRO A 315 -11.98 -19.26 -17.98
#